data_918ad55bd6dadfa55f1f6246af07e005
#
_entry.id   918ad55bd6dadfa55f1f6246af07e005
#
_cell.length_a   1.000
_cell.length_b   1.000
_cell.length_c   1.000
_cell.angle_alpha   90.00
_cell.angle_beta   90.00
_cell.angle_gamma   90.00
#
_symmetry.space_group_name_H-M   'P 1'
#
loop_
_entity.id
_entity.type
_entity.pdbx_description
1 polymer ?
#
loop_
_entity_poly.entity_id
_entity_poly.type
_entity_poly.pdbx_seq_one_letter_code
_entity_poly.pdbx_strand_id
1 'polypeptide(L)'
;MLQLIRGLIFVFSTYLFFFAISEISLPKALTLAFVAPVCVTAMSPFFLNEKVGLRRWTAVSIGFIGTLIVIRPGFIEINLATLAALGNGICYGFYLIITRKLSNSDNSLLTLFAGTVGTIVMSLFMPGVWIQPSNSQWIMMALIGFIAAIAHLFIILSLKYAVASKSVSYTHLTLPTKSSG
;
A
#
# COMPACT_ATOMS: atom_id res chain seq x y z
N MET A 1 9.24 -19.58 0.38
CA MET A 1 8.55 -19.25 1.62
C MET A 1 8.26 -17.75 1.75
N LEU A 2 9.26 -16.88 1.61
CA LEU A 2 9.06 -15.42 1.75
C LEU A 2 8.08 -14.82 0.72
N GLN A 3 7.99 -15.36 -0.49
CA GLN A 3 7.00 -14.96 -1.51
C GLN A 3 5.57 -15.26 -1.10
N LEU A 4 5.32 -16.41 -0.48
CA LEU A 4 4.00 -16.77 0.01
C LEU A 4 3.55 -15.83 1.13
N ILE A 5 4.46 -15.55 2.07
CA ILE A 5 4.21 -14.60 3.17
C ILE A 5 3.88 -13.22 2.59
N ARG A 6 4.65 -12.73 1.60
CA ARG A 6 4.38 -11.47 0.90
C ARG A 6 3.00 -11.45 0.27
N GLY A 7 2.65 -12.52 -0.47
CA GLY A 7 1.33 -12.66 -1.09
C GLY A 7 0.19 -12.64 -0.08
N LEU A 8 0.31 -13.38 1.02
CA LEU A 8 -0.68 -13.41 2.09
C LEU A 8 -0.85 -12.03 2.75
N ILE A 9 0.26 -11.34 3.04
CA ILE A 9 0.22 -9.99 3.63
C ILE A 9 -0.49 -9.02 2.66
N PHE A 10 -0.21 -9.10 1.35
CA PHE A 10 -0.85 -8.25 0.34
C PHE A 10 -2.35 -8.50 0.27
N VAL A 11 -2.77 -9.76 0.21
CA VAL A 11 -4.19 -10.15 0.20
C VAL A 11 -4.90 -9.69 1.46
N PHE A 12 -4.29 -9.91 2.62
CA PHE A 12 -4.85 -9.45 3.90
C PHE A 12 -4.95 -7.93 3.99
N SER A 13 -3.91 -7.22 3.53
CA SER A 13 -3.93 -5.76 3.42
C SER A 13 -5.08 -5.27 2.52
N THR A 14 -5.25 -5.89 1.36
CA THR A 14 -6.34 -5.56 0.43
C THR A 14 -7.71 -5.77 1.07
N TYR A 15 -7.89 -6.89 1.79
CA TYR A 15 -9.12 -7.17 2.52
C TYR A 15 -9.44 -6.10 3.56
N LEU A 16 -8.45 -5.73 4.38
CA LEU A 16 -8.60 -4.67 5.39
C LEU A 16 -8.99 -3.33 4.76
N PHE A 17 -8.42 -3.02 3.58
CA PHE A 17 -8.75 -1.79 2.86
C PHE A 17 -10.21 -1.78 2.38
N PHE A 18 -10.66 -2.85 1.72
CA PHE A 18 -12.04 -2.94 1.23
C PHE A 18 -13.04 -2.99 2.37
N PHE A 19 -12.75 -3.68 3.45
CA PHE A 19 -13.55 -3.63 4.66
C PHE A 19 -13.62 -2.22 5.24
N ALA A 20 -12.52 -1.49 5.30
CA ALA A 20 -12.53 -0.12 5.79
C ALA A 20 -13.40 0.80 4.94
N ILE A 21 -13.28 0.76 3.60
CA ILE A 21 -14.05 1.64 2.70
C ILE A 21 -15.53 1.25 2.57
N SER A 22 -15.94 0.07 3.03
CA SER A 22 -17.38 -0.27 3.13
C SER A 22 -18.08 0.48 4.27
N GLU A 23 -17.33 0.92 5.29
CA GLU A 23 -17.86 1.51 6.51
C GLU A 23 -17.48 3.00 6.68
N ILE A 24 -16.32 3.41 6.15
CA ILE A 24 -15.82 4.79 6.22
C ILE A 24 -15.55 5.34 4.82
N SER A 25 -15.58 6.67 4.68
CA SER A 25 -15.34 7.32 3.38
C SER A 25 -13.93 7.02 2.85
N LEU A 26 -13.81 6.86 1.53
CA LEU A 26 -12.54 6.58 0.85
C LEU A 26 -11.41 7.56 1.22
N PRO A 27 -11.63 8.91 1.27
CA PRO A 27 -10.59 9.84 1.71
C PRO A 27 -10.08 9.54 3.12
N LYS A 28 -10.99 9.17 4.05
CA LYS A 28 -10.66 8.84 5.43
C LYS A 28 -9.81 7.57 5.51
N ALA A 29 -10.21 6.50 4.79
CA ALA A 29 -9.46 5.25 4.72
C ALA A 29 -8.07 5.44 4.11
N LEU A 30 -7.96 6.19 3.00
CA LEU A 30 -6.68 6.52 2.36
C LEU A 30 -5.78 7.29 3.30
N THR A 31 -6.32 8.28 4.01
CA THR A 31 -5.53 9.09 4.95
C THR A 31 -4.95 8.23 6.08
N LEU A 32 -5.71 7.28 6.61
CA LEU A 32 -5.22 6.33 7.62
C LEU A 32 -4.16 5.38 7.04
N ALA A 33 -4.34 4.94 5.79
CA ALA A 33 -3.36 4.10 5.11
C ALA A 33 -2.02 4.79 4.85
N PHE A 34 -1.94 6.12 4.92
CA PHE A 34 -0.68 6.89 4.85
C PHE A 34 0.32 6.57 5.98
N VAL A 35 -0.06 5.76 6.96
CA VAL A 35 0.91 5.19 7.90
C VAL A 35 1.94 4.28 7.20
N ALA A 36 1.64 3.75 6.00
CA ALA A 36 2.54 2.88 5.25
C ALA A 36 3.94 3.50 4.99
N PRO A 37 4.09 4.73 4.48
CA PRO A 37 5.40 5.37 4.32
C PRO A 37 6.18 5.49 5.63
N VAL A 38 5.49 5.74 6.75
CA VAL A 38 6.11 5.79 8.08
C VAL A 38 6.66 4.42 8.45
N CYS A 39 5.86 3.37 8.30
CA CYS A 39 6.27 1.99 8.55
C CYS A 39 7.47 1.60 7.67
N VAL A 40 7.44 1.87 6.37
CA VAL A 40 8.56 1.57 5.46
C VAL A 40 9.82 2.31 5.89
N THR A 41 9.72 3.59 6.21
CA THR A 41 10.87 4.40 6.64
C THR A 41 11.47 3.88 7.94
N ALA A 42 10.63 3.53 8.92
CA ALA A 42 11.05 2.99 10.20
C ALA A 42 11.66 1.58 10.09
N MET A 43 11.14 0.75 9.18
CA MET A 43 11.55 -0.65 9.04
C MET A 43 12.74 -0.85 8.09
N SER A 44 12.97 0.07 7.15
CA SER A 44 14.07 -0.05 6.16
C SER A 44 15.45 -0.30 6.79
N PRO A 45 15.87 0.37 7.89
CA PRO A 45 17.15 0.09 8.52
C PRO A 45 17.28 -1.34 9.05
N PHE A 46 16.20 -1.88 9.61
CA PHE A 46 16.21 -3.20 10.27
C PHE A 46 16.12 -4.36 9.27
N PHE A 47 15.29 -4.22 8.25
CA PHE A 47 14.99 -5.32 7.32
C PHE A 47 15.82 -5.30 6.03
N LEU A 48 16.26 -4.11 5.61
CA LEU A 48 16.96 -3.89 4.34
C LEU A 48 18.39 -3.38 4.53
N ASN A 49 18.83 -3.13 5.78
CA ASN A 49 20.12 -2.49 6.08
C ASN A 49 20.33 -1.14 5.35
N GLU A 50 19.23 -0.44 5.02
CA GLU A 50 19.26 0.85 4.35
C GLU A 50 19.45 2.00 5.35
N LYS A 51 20.41 2.90 5.10
CA LYS A 51 20.57 4.10 5.92
C LYS A 51 19.47 5.11 5.60
N VAL A 52 18.62 5.41 6.58
CA VAL A 52 17.58 6.43 6.46
C VAL A 52 18.09 7.73 7.08
N GLY A 53 18.38 8.72 6.25
CA GLY A 53 18.85 10.03 6.71
C GLY A 53 17.74 10.91 7.30
N LEU A 54 18.12 11.92 8.08
CA LEU A 54 17.20 12.86 8.75
C LEU A 54 16.19 13.51 7.79
N ARG A 55 16.63 13.88 6.57
CA ARG A 55 15.75 14.47 5.54
C ARG A 55 14.53 13.58 5.19
N ARG A 56 14.68 12.25 5.23
CA ARG A 56 13.58 11.33 4.95
C ARG A 56 12.63 11.23 6.13
N TRP A 57 13.17 11.19 7.33
CA TRP A 57 12.38 11.24 8.55
C TRP A 57 11.55 12.51 8.63
N THR A 58 12.14 13.68 8.34
CA THR A 58 11.41 14.95 8.35
C THR A 58 10.31 14.96 7.28
N ALA A 59 10.58 14.50 6.05
CA ALA A 59 9.58 14.47 4.98
C ALA A 59 8.40 13.55 5.34
N VAL A 60 8.67 12.36 5.86
CA VAL A 60 7.62 11.41 6.29
C VAL A 60 6.84 11.95 7.48
N SER A 61 7.52 12.59 8.45
CA SER A 61 6.84 13.21 9.60
C SER A 61 5.92 14.36 9.18
N ILE A 62 6.37 15.22 8.27
CA ILE A 62 5.53 16.31 7.73
C ILE A 62 4.31 15.74 7.00
N GLY A 63 4.50 14.72 6.14
CA GLY A 63 3.39 14.06 5.47
C GLY A 63 2.41 13.42 6.45
N PHE A 64 2.91 12.77 7.50
CA PHE A 64 2.08 12.17 8.55
C PHE A 64 1.32 13.21 9.38
N ILE A 65 1.96 14.33 9.72
CA ILE A 65 1.28 15.45 10.39
C ILE A 65 0.18 16.02 9.49
N GLY A 66 0.46 16.23 8.19
CA GLY A 66 -0.57 16.65 7.23
C GLY A 66 -1.77 15.69 7.21
N THR A 67 -1.50 14.40 7.25
CA THR A 67 -2.51 13.34 7.37
C THR A 67 -3.34 13.49 8.65
N LEU A 68 -2.71 13.70 9.80
CA LEU A 68 -3.40 13.92 11.07
C LEU A 68 -4.28 15.17 11.08
N ILE A 69 -3.84 16.25 10.42
CA ILE A 69 -4.63 17.48 10.29
C ILE A 69 -5.93 17.22 9.50
N VAL A 70 -5.84 16.45 8.41
CA VAL A 70 -7.02 16.09 7.59
C VAL A 70 -7.97 15.18 8.37
N ILE A 71 -7.43 14.22 9.10
CA ILE A 71 -8.21 13.24 9.88
C ILE A 71 -8.91 13.92 11.06
N ARG A 72 -8.30 14.92 11.68
CA ARG A 72 -8.79 15.54 12.93
C ARG A 72 -9.07 14.48 14.00
N PRO A 73 -8.05 13.89 14.63
CA PRO A 73 -8.19 12.68 15.47
C PRO A 73 -9.14 12.83 16.68
N GLY A 74 -9.57 14.01 17.04
CA GLY A 74 -10.61 14.22 18.07
C GLY A 74 -12.06 14.00 17.57
N PHE A 75 -12.28 13.86 16.27
CA PHE A 75 -13.60 13.71 15.64
C PHE A 75 -13.78 12.37 14.91
N ILE A 76 -12.80 11.48 15.00
CA ILE A 76 -12.91 10.14 14.41
C ILE A 76 -13.41 9.18 15.50
N GLU A 77 -14.53 8.54 15.24
CA GLU A 77 -14.92 7.37 15.99
C GLU A 77 -13.91 6.25 15.74
N ILE A 78 -13.28 5.77 16.82
CA ILE A 78 -12.41 4.61 16.76
C ILE A 78 -13.32 3.38 16.69
N ASN A 79 -13.60 2.95 15.46
CA ASN A 79 -14.35 1.74 15.18
C ASN A 79 -13.46 0.71 14.44
N LEU A 80 -14.00 -0.48 14.22
CA LEU A 80 -13.27 -1.56 13.58
C LEU A 80 -12.77 -1.19 12.16
N ALA A 81 -13.53 -0.39 11.41
CA ALA A 81 -13.14 0.07 10.09
C ALA A 81 -11.96 1.04 10.11
N THR A 82 -11.92 1.93 11.10
CA THR A 82 -10.76 2.82 11.33
C THR A 82 -9.49 2.03 11.66
N LEU A 83 -9.62 1.01 12.53
CA LEU A 83 -8.51 0.10 12.84
C LEU A 83 -8.09 -0.73 11.64
N ALA A 84 -9.04 -1.18 10.82
CA ALA A 84 -8.74 -1.90 9.58
C ALA A 84 -7.99 -1.03 8.57
N ALA A 85 -8.35 0.25 8.42
CA ALA A 85 -7.63 1.18 7.54
C ALA A 85 -6.17 1.41 8.01
N LEU A 86 -5.94 1.55 9.31
CA LEU A 86 -4.59 1.61 9.88
C LEU A 86 -3.84 0.30 9.68
N GLY A 87 -4.47 -0.83 9.96
CA GLY A 87 -3.93 -2.17 9.75
C GLY A 87 -3.55 -2.41 8.29
N ASN A 88 -4.37 -1.94 7.34
CA ASN A 88 -4.03 -1.95 5.92
C ASN A 88 -2.70 -1.22 5.66
N GLY A 89 -2.53 0.00 6.13
CA GLY A 89 -1.31 0.78 5.92
C GLY A 89 -0.07 0.08 6.49
N ILE A 90 -0.18 -0.51 7.68
CA ILE A 90 0.91 -1.28 8.31
C ILE A 90 1.25 -2.53 7.48
N CYS A 91 0.26 -3.35 7.13
CA CYS A 91 0.45 -4.55 6.32
C CYS A 91 1.01 -4.22 4.95
N TYR A 92 0.52 -3.16 4.31
CA TYR A 92 1.03 -2.70 3.02
C TYR A 92 2.50 -2.24 3.12
N GLY A 93 2.87 -1.56 4.22
CA GLY A 93 4.27 -1.23 4.52
C GLY A 93 5.16 -2.47 4.60
N PHE A 94 4.74 -3.52 5.31
CA PHE A 94 5.43 -4.81 5.36
C PHE A 94 5.55 -5.46 3.98
N TYR A 95 4.47 -5.46 3.21
CA TYR A 95 4.48 -5.95 1.83
C TYR A 95 5.54 -5.25 0.98
N LEU A 96 5.64 -3.92 1.06
CA LEU A 96 6.63 -3.14 0.32
C LEU A 96 8.07 -3.46 0.73
N ILE A 97 8.34 -3.64 2.03
CA ILE A 97 9.65 -4.05 2.55
C ILE A 97 10.06 -5.43 2.02
N ILE A 98 9.15 -6.41 2.07
CA ILE A 98 9.43 -7.76 1.56
C ILE A 98 9.61 -7.73 0.04
N THR A 99 8.79 -6.95 -0.67
CA THR A 99 8.91 -6.76 -2.13
C THR A 99 10.28 -6.18 -2.50
N ARG A 100 10.75 -5.17 -1.75
CA ARG A 100 12.10 -4.62 -1.93
C ARG A 100 13.17 -5.64 -1.66
N LYS A 101 13.06 -6.42 -0.59
CA LYS A 101 14.04 -7.47 -0.23
C LYS A 101 14.16 -8.52 -1.32
N LEU A 102 13.07 -8.87 -1.99
CA LEU A 102 13.00 -9.84 -3.06
C LEU A 102 13.24 -9.25 -4.47
N SER A 103 13.36 -7.93 -4.59
CA SER A 103 13.38 -7.24 -5.89
C SER A 103 14.51 -7.65 -6.82
N ASN A 104 15.64 -8.12 -6.29
CA ASN A 104 16.80 -8.56 -7.08
C ASN A 104 16.69 -10.03 -7.52
N SER A 105 15.87 -10.84 -6.83
CA SER A 105 15.68 -12.26 -7.13
C SER A 105 14.40 -12.56 -7.90
N ASP A 106 13.42 -11.66 -7.85
CA ASP A 106 12.10 -11.91 -8.39
C ASP A 106 11.84 -11.15 -9.70
N ASN A 107 11.06 -11.79 -10.58
CA ASN A 107 10.47 -11.12 -11.73
C ASN A 107 9.30 -10.24 -11.26
N SER A 108 9.35 -8.95 -11.60
CA SER A 108 8.32 -7.97 -11.21
C SER A 108 6.91 -8.34 -11.70
N LEU A 109 6.79 -8.94 -12.88
CA LEU A 109 5.52 -9.41 -13.43
C LEU A 109 4.98 -10.61 -12.64
N LEU A 110 5.86 -11.53 -12.23
CA LEU A 110 5.46 -12.67 -11.39
C LEU A 110 4.94 -12.19 -10.02
N THR A 111 5.58 -11.16 -9.47
CA THR A 111 5.15 -10.52 -8.21
C THR A 111 3.73 -9.95 -8.34
N LEU A 112 3.49 -9.20 -9.42
CA LEU A 112 2.18 -8.62 -9.71
C LEU A 112 1.12 -9.71 -9.89
N PHE A 113 1.42 -10.72 -10.70
CA PHE A 113 0.52 -11.82 -11.01
C PHE A 113 0.15 -12.63 -9.76
N ALA A 114 1.13 -12.99 -8.94
CA ALA A 114 0.89 -13.74 -7.71
C ALA A 114 -0.02 -12.98 -6.72
N GLY A 115 0.15 -11.65 -6.60
CA GLY A 115 -0.74 -10.80 -5.81
C GLY A 115 -2.18 -10.80 -6.33
N THR A 116 -2.34 -10.67 -7.64
CA THR A 116 -3.67 -10.67 -8.30
C THR A 116 -4.38 -12.02 -8.11
N VAL A 117 -3.69 -13.13 -8.37
CA VAL A 117 -4.24 -14.48 -8.17
C VAL A 117 -4.63 -14.71 -6.71
N GLY A 118 -3.79 -14.31 -5.76
CA GLY A 118 -4.09 -14.42 -4.34
C GLY A 118 -5.36 -13.66 -3.94
N THR A 119 -5.55 -12.46 -4.48
CA THR A 119 -6.75 -11.65 -4.23
C THR A 119 -8.00 -12.29 -4.82
N ILE A 120 -7.93 -12.83 -6.04
CA ILE A 120 -9.05 -13.56 -6.68
C ILE A 120 -9.42 -14.79 -5.83
N VAL A 121 -8.44 -15.61 -5.46
CA VAL A 121 -8.69 -16.80 -4.63
C VAL A 121 -9.36 -16.42 -3.32
N MET A 122 -8.88 -15.38 -2.65
CA MET A 122 -9.46 -14.92 -1.39
C MET A 122 -10.90 -14.43 -1.56
N SER A 123 -11.20 -13.74 -2.68
CA SER A 123 -12.56 -13.27 -2.95
C SER A 123 -13.58 -14.41 -3.12
N LEU A 124 -13.15 -15.58 -3.60
CA LEU A 124 -14.00 -16.76 -3.73
C LEU A 124 -14.41 -17.38 -2.38
N PHE A 125 -13.61 -17.15 -1.33
CA PHE A 125 -13.92 -17.64 0.02
C PHE A 125 -14.77 -16.69 0.85
N MET A 126 -15.29 -15.60 0.26
CA MET A 126 -16.18 -14.65 0.94
C MET A 126 -17.64 -14.84 0.48
N PRO A 127 -18.35 -15.85 1.00
CA PRO A 127 -19.75 -16.10 0.63
C PRO A 127 -20.63 -14.96 1.12
N GLY A 128 -21.62 -14.57 0.32
CA GLY A 128 -22.63 -13.57 0.67
C GLY A 128 -22.29 -12.13 0.29
N VAL A 129 -21.10 -11.85 -0.24
CA VAL A 129 -20.69 -10.50 -0.69
C VAL A 129 -20.86 -10.30 -2.20
N TRP A 130 -21.21 -11.37 -2.93
CA TRP A 130 -21.35 -11.32 -4.38
C TRP A 130 -22.67 -10.68 -4.79
N ILE A 131 -22.59 -9.44 -5.27
CA ILE A 131 -23.69 -8.73 -5.92
C ILE A 131 -23.36 -8.66 -7.41
N GLN A 132 -24.31 -9.06 -8.26
CA GLN A 132 -24.13 -9.01 -9.72
C GLN A 132 -23.98 -7.55 -10.18
N PRO A 133 -22.81 -7.14 -10.72
CA PRO A 133 -22.62 -5.78 -11.20
C PRO A 133 -23.42 -5.54 -12.50
N SER A 134 -23.84 -4.30 -12.73
CA SER A 134 -24.37 -3.86 -14.02
C SER A 134 -23.27 -3.79 -15.08
N ASN A 135 -23.64 -3.76 -16.37
CA ASN A 135 -22.66 -3.69 -17.45
C ASN A 135 -21.72 -2.48 -17.35
N SER A 136 -22.24 -1.31 -16.92
CA SER A 136 -21.41 -0.12 -16.71
C SER A 136 -20.44 -0.29 -15.54
N GLN A 137 -20.85 -0.96 -14.46
CA GLN A 137 -19.99 -1.27 -13.32
C GLN A 137 -18.86 -2.24 -13.72
N TRP A 138 -19.16 -3.24 -14.57
CA TRP A 138 -18.12 -4.13 -15.09
C TRP A 138 -17.03 -3.38 -15.87
N ILE A 139 -17.43 -2.43 -16.74
CA ILE A 139 -16.48 -1.59 -17.48
C ILE A 139 -15.64 -0.74 -16.52
N MET A 140 -16.27 -0.09 -15.54
CA MET A 140 -15.55 0.73 -14.55
C MET A 140 -14.59 -0.11 -13.71
N MET A 141 -15.00 -1.29 -13.26
CA MET A 141 -14.15 -2.21 -12.50
C MET A 141 -12.94 -2.66 -13.33
N ALA A 142 -13.14 -2.98 -14.60
CA ALA A 142 -12.05 -3.35 -15.51
C ALA A 142 -11.06 -2.20 -15.72
N LEU A 143 -11.54 -0.97 -15.92
CA LEU A 143 -10.69 0.22 -16.07
C LEU A 143 -9.90 0.52 -14.79
N ILE A 144 -10.55 0.50 -13.63
CA ILE A 144 -9.88 0.71 -12.34
C ILE A 144 -8.83 -0.37 -12.10
N GLY A 145 -9.17 -1.64 -12.36
CA GLY A 145 -8.24 -2.76 -12.22
C GLY A 145 -7.01 -2.63 -13.13
N PHE A 146 -7.22 -2.22 -14.39
CA PHE A 146 -6.14 -2.00 -15.34
C PHE A 146 -5.19 -0.87 -14.91
N ILE A 147 -5.75 0.28 -14.52
CA ILE A 147 -4.96 1.42 -14.03
C ILE A 147 -4.22 1.05 -12.74
N ALA A 148 -4.89 0.37 -11.82
CA ALA A 148 -4.29 -0.09 -10.57
C ALA A 148 -3.14 -1.08 -10.81
N ALA A 149 -3.27 -2.01 -11.78
CA ALA A 149 -2.22 -2.96 -12.14
C ALA A 149 -0.97 -2.23 -12.69
N ILE A 150 -1.15 -1.23 -13.56
CA ILE A 150 -0.05 -0.41 -14.07
C ILE A 150 0.62 0.35 -12.93
N ALA A 151 -0.15 1.03 -12.09
CA ALA A 151 0.38 1.78 -10.95
C ALA A 151 1.17 0.85 -10.00
N HIS A 152 0.64 -0.34 -9.72
CA HIS A 152 1.29 -1.32 -8.86
C HIS A 152 2.59 -1.87 -9.47
N LEU A 153 2.61 -2.10 -10.79
CA LEU A 153 3.82 -2.48 -11.51
C LEU A 153 4.91 -1.41 -11.38
N PHE A 154 4.56 -0.13 -11.52
CA PHE A 154 5.50 0.97 -11.32
C PHE A 154 6.04 1.03 -9.88
N ILE A 155 5.22 0.75 -8.88
CA ILE A 155 5.69 0.65 -7.50
C ILE A 155 6.72 -0.48 -7.36
N ILE A 156 6.43 -1.67 -7.89
CA ILE A 156 7.36 -2.81 -7.84
C ILE A 156 8.68 -2.46 -8.55
N LEU A 157 8.62 -1.86 -9.73
CA LEU A 157 9.80 -1.45 -10.48
C LEU A 157 10.58 -0.35 -9.75
N SER A 158 9.92 0.63 -9.15
CA SER A 158 10.58 1.68 -8.39
C SER A 158 11.32 1.11 -7.18
N LEU A 159 10.74 0.13 -6.49
CA LEU A 159 11.39 -0.60 -5.39
C LEU A 159 12.59 -1.43 -5.86
N LYS A 160 12.61 -1.88 -7.12
CA LYS A 160 13.75 -2.58 -7.70
C LYS A 160 14.95 -1.67 -7.93
N TYR A 161 14.71 -0.45 -8.40
CA TYR A 161 15.79 0.47 -8.82
C TYR A 161 16.12 1.56 -7.79
N ALA A 162 15.33 1.75 -6.76
CA ALA A 162 15.53 2.77 -5.74
C ALA A 162 15.46 2.18 -4.32
N VAL A 163 16.06 2.90 -3.37
CA VAL A 163 15.96 2.59 -1.93
C VAL A 163 14.50 2.67 -1.50
N ALA A 164 14.00 1.69 -0.74
CA ALA A 164 12.58 1.57 -0.40
C ALA A 164 12.00 2.84 0.23
N SER A 165 12.71 3.44 1.17
CA SER A 165 12.30 4.68 1.82
C SER A 165 12.21 5.88 0.88
N LYS A 166 12.99 5.91 -0.23
CA LYS A 166 12.84 6.91 -1.29
C LYS A 166 11.63 6.62 -2.16
N SER A 167 11.50 5.40 -2.65
CA SER A 167 10.45 4.99 -3.56
C SER A 167 9.05 5.29 -2.98
N VAL A 168 8.81 4.89 -1.73
CA VAL A 168 7.49 5.07 -1.09
C VAL A 168 7.18 6.53 -0.78
N SER A 169 8.18 7.32 -0.36
CA SER A 169 7.98 8.76 -0.08
C SER A 169 7.63 9.56 -1.34
N TYR A 170 8.19 9.21 -2.51
CA TYR A 170 7.93 9.95 -3.75
C TYR A 170 6.63 9.55 -4.46
N THR A 171 6.10 8.36 -4.25
CA THR A 171 4.79 7.98 -4.79
C THR A 171 3.65 8.79 -4.18
N HIS A 172 3.87 9.38 -3.01
CA HIS A 172 2.89 10.20 -2.31
C HIS A 172 3.16 11.71 -2.38
N LEU A 173 4.36 12.11 -2.80
CA LEU A 173 4.77 13.52 -2.95
C LEU A 173 5.45 13.69 -4.31
N THR A 174 4.67 14.03 -5.33
CA THR A 174 5.19 14.35 -6.66
C THR A 174 5.94 15.67 -6.67
N LEU A 175 7.26 15.65 -6.52
CA LEU A 175 8.15 16.67 -7.05
C LEU A 175 9.55 16.06 -7.24
N PRO A 176 10.12 16.11 -8.47
CA PRO A 176 11.48 15.66 -8.71
C PRO A 176 12.47 16.71 -8.22
N THR A 177 13.09 16.52 -7.08
CA THR A 177 14.31 17.25 -6.78
C THR A 177 15.47 16.54 -7.45
N LYS A 178 16.01 17.19 -8.49
CA LYS A 178 17.24 16.84 -9.18
C LYS A 178 18.35 16.60 -8.14
N SER A 179 18.87 15.39 -8.04
CA SER A 179 20.09 15.14 -7.28
C SER A 179 21.26 15.62 -8.13
N SER A 180 21.80 16.76 -7.80
CA SER A 180 23.13 17.18 -8.25
C SER A 180 24.18 16.55 -7.35
N GLY A 181 25.14 15.88 -7.98
CA GLY A 181 26.43 15.50 -7.39
C GLY A 181 26.49 14.12 -6.77
#